data_fd9584b59823b2372f2318ea16d76b61
#
_entry.id   fd9584b59823b2372f2318ea16d76b61
#
_cell.length_a   1.000
_cell.length_b   1.000
_cell.length_c   1.000
_cell.angle_alpha   90.00
_cell.angle_beta   90.00
_cell.angle_gamma   90.00
#
_symmetry.space_group_name_H-M   'P 1'
#
loop_
_entity.id
_entity.type
_entity.pdbx_description
1 polymer ?
#
loop_
_entity_poly.entity_id
_entity_poly.type
_entity_poly.pdbx_seq_one_letter_code
_entity_poly.pdbx_strand_id
1 'polypeptide(L)'
;MESKQLHSIIGIWTNACRFLLAAVFIFSGFVKAVDPLGTQYKIQDYLEVFGWAASVPAFLPFLASVLQAMVEFCLGVYLLFGIRRRMTTLFVVLIMGVMTPLTLWLALSNPISDCGCFGDAVTLTNWETFGKNVLLLIAAVSVFKWGNRITPLVTKRFDWLVAMYTFLYISGMTLYCYRELPVFDFRPYHIGADIRKGMEIPEGEKPTVYETRFILQKDGVEKEFTLENYPDSTWTFVDSKTMVKEQGYEPSIHDFSIIRQEDGEDITDEVLDDDNYTFLLVAHQLSQADDSTIDLINELYDYSVEYGYQFYCLTSSPDSDIEDWQERTGAEYPFCLMDDITLKTMIRSNPGLMLLKNGVVINKWSVNSLPDEYVLTDRLEKLPLAQINEKTFSHKVVLVLAWFVFPLLFFSMVDVIWEHFHRKKKLKENRTK
;
A
#
# COMPACT_ATOMS: atom_id res chain seq x y z
N MET A 1 35.90 8.07 36.41
CA MET A 1 35.39 6.79 35.78
C MET A 1 33.96 6.94 35.34
N GLU A 2 33.03 7.45 36.14
CA GLU A 2 31.61 7.64 35.86
C GLU A 2 31.29 8.45 34.58
N SER A 3 32.00 9.55 34.31
CA SER A 3 31.76 10.39 33.12
C SER A 3 32.04 9.60 31.79
N LYS A 4 33.07 8.77 31.76
CA LYS A 4 33.39 7.94 30.57
C LYS A 4 32.36 6.82 30.35
N GLN A 5 31.88 6.23 31.42
CA GLN A 5 30.82 5.19 31.34
C GLN A 5 29.50 5.81 30.85
N LEU A 6 29.09 6.94 31.41
CA LEU A 6 27.89 7.67 30.95
C LEU A 6 28.01 8.10 29.48
N HIS A 7 29.19 8.55 29.05
CA HIS A 7 29.46 8.87 27.65
C HIS A 7 29.31 7.69 26.71
N SER A 8 29.73 6.50 27.12
CA SER A 8 29.59 5.26 26.36
C SER A 8 28.13 4.81 26.27
N ILE A 9 27.39 4.85 27.37
CA ILE A 9 25.95 4.47 27.43
C ILE A 9 25.11 5.34 26.52
N ILE A 10 25.29 6.67 26.56
CA ILE A 10 24.55 7.60 25.66
C ILE A 10 24.90 7.32 24.20
N GLY A 11 26.15 6.99 23.89
CA GLY A 11 26.55 6.63 22.53
C GLY A 11 25.85 5.36 22.02
N ILE A 12 25.77 4.30 22.86
CA ILE A 12 25.05 3.05 22.55
C ILE A 12 23.57 3.33 22.36
N TRP A 13 22.95 4.07 23.30
CA TRP A 13 21.54 4.47 23.21
C TRP A 13 21.23 5.22 21.92
N THR A 14 22.02 6.24 21.59
CA THR A 14 21.82 7.06 20.38
C THR A 14 21.89 6.21 19.11
N ASN A 15 22.85 5.27 19.04
CA ASN A 15 22.95 4.39 17.88
C ASN A 15 21.82 3.34 17.83
N ALA A 16 21.36 2.81 18.95
CA ALA A 16 20.20 1.94 19.01
C ALA A 16 18.94 2.65 18.50
N CYS A 17 18.65 3.86 19.00
CA CYS A 17 17.55 4.71 18.51
C CYS A 17 17.69 5.02 17.01
N ARG A 18 18.91 5.31 16.54
CA ARG A 18 19.20 5.54 15.11
C ARG A 18 18.83 4.33 14.25
N PHE A 19 19.27 3.14 14.61
CA PHE A 19 19.00 1.93 13.83
C PHE A 19 17.50 1.58 13.86
N LEU A 20 16.83 1.76 15.00
CA LEU A 20 15.39 1.58 15.10
C LEU A 20 14.65 2.53 14.14
N LEU A 21 14.95 3.84 14.21
CA LEU A 21 14.34 4.82 13.32
C LEU A 21 14.66 4.53 11.85
N ALA A 22 15.92 4.19 11.54
CA ALA A 22 16.32 3.85 10.18
C ALA A 22 15.52 2.67 9.64
N ALA A 23 15.37 1.59 10.40
CA ALA A 23 14.61 0.40 10.00
C ALA A 23 13.14 0.76 9.76
N VAL A 24 12.50 1.49 10.67
CA VAL A 24 11.09 1.87 10.56
C VAL A 24 10.85 2.80 9.38
N PHE A 25 11.69 3.82 9.17
CA PHE A 25 11.54 4.76 8.06
C PHE A 25 11.84 4.12 6.69
N ILE A 26 12.84 3.23 6.60
CA ILE A 26 13.11 2.46 5.37
C ILE A 26 11.90 1.58 5.04
N PHE A 27 11.40 0.82 6.02
CA PHE A 27 10.25 -0.06 5.81
C PHE A 27 8.99 0.72 5.43
N SER A 28 8.65 1.77 6.17
CA SER A 28 7.49 2.63 5.92
C SER A 28 7.54 3.29 4.54
N GLY A 29 8.69 3.89 4.19
CA GLY A 29 8.86 4.51 2.87
C GLY A 29 8.88 3.50 1.73
N PHE A 30 9.44 2.30 1.95
CA PHE A 30 9.46 1.24 0.95
C PHE A 30 8.06 0.70 0.65
N VAL A 31 7.26 0.38 1.66
CA VAL A 31 5.90 -0.13 1.47
C VAL A 31 5.02 0.88 0.72
N LYS A 32 5.11 2.18 1.07
CA LYS A 32 4.41 3.25 0.35
C LYS A 32 4.91 3.42 -1.09
N ALA A 33 6.19 3.21 -1.34
CA ALA A 33 6.75 3.25 -2.70
C ALA A 33 6.29 2.06 -3.56
N VAL A 34 6.04 0.92 -2.93
CA VAL A 34 5.49 -0.29 -3.58
C VAL A 34 4.01 -0.13 -3.91
N ASP A 35 3.22 0.52 -3.05
CA ASP A 35 1.81 0.83 -3.32
C ASP A 35 1.53 2.34 -3.19
N PRO A 36 1.92 3.16 -4.18
CA PRO A 36 1.69 4.60 -4.14
C PRO A 36 0.20 4.96 -4.26
N LEU A 37 -0.62 4.14 -4.94
CA LEU A 37 -2.06 4.35 -5.07
C LEU A 37 -2.79 4.06 -3.75
N GLY A 38 -2.42 3.02 -3.01
CA GLY A 38 -2.97 2.75 -1.69
C GLY A 38 -2.69 3.89 -0.71
N THR A 39 -1.48 4.47 -0.74
CA THR A 39 -1.16 5.68 0.04
C THR A 39 -1.95 6.89 -0.42
N GLN A 40 -2.18 7.06 -1.73
CA GLN A 40 -3.03 8.12 -2.29
C GLN A 40 -4.47 8.02 -1.75
N TYR A 41 -5.07 6.82 -1.79
CA TYR A 41 -6.43 6.60 -1.29
C TYR A 41 -6.53 6.95 0.20
N LYS A 42 -5.54 6.54 0.98
CA LYS A 42 -5.49 6.90 2.41
C LYS A 42 -5.38 8.42 2.64
N ILE A 43 -4.64 9.16 1.80
CA ILE A 43 -4.60 10.62 1.84
C ILE A 43 -5.97 11.21 1.47
N GLN A 44 -6.69 10.62 0.52
CA GLN A 44 -8.05 11.04 0.16
C GLN A 44 -9.01 10.85 1.32
N ASP A 45 -8.98 9.72 2.03
CA ASP A 45 -9.78 9.49 3.24
C ASP A 45 -9.56 10.61 4.27
N TYR A 46 -8.29 11.02 4.50
CA TYR A 46 -8.00 12.16 5.39
C TYR A 46 -8.60 13.47 4.88
N LEU A 47 -8.51 13.74 3.58
CA LEU A 47 -9.07 14.96 3.00
C LEU A 47 -10.59 15.00 3.10
N GLU A 48 -11.27 13.86 2.97
CA GLU A 48 -12.70 13.73 3.17
C GLU A 48 -13.11 14.02 4.62
N VAL A 49 -12.42 13.38 5.58
CA VAL A 49 -12.68 13.61 7.02
C VAL A 49 -12.47 15.06 7.43
N PHE A 50 -11.48 15.75 6.82
CA PHE A 50 -11.25 17.18 7.08
C PHE A 50 -12.17 18.11 6.26
N GLY A 51 -13.00 17.57 5.35
CA GLY A 51 -13.87 18.36 4.47
C GLY A 51 -13.10 19.14 3.39
N TRP A 52 -11.88 18.73 3.06
CA TRP A 52 -11.04 19.43 2.07
C TRP A 52 -11.01 18.74 0.71
N ALA A 53 -11.63 17.58 0.55
CA ALA A 53 -11.61 16.79 -0.68
C ALA A 53 -11.99 17.61 -1.92
N ALA A 54 -13.06 18.41 -1.86
CA ALA A 54 -13.51 19.25 -2.97
C ALA A 54 -12.59 20.46 -3.30
N SER A 55 -11.70 20.85 -2.36
CA SER A 55 -10.81 22.00 -2.50
C SER A 55 -9.43 21.65 -3.01
N VAL A 56 -9.07 20.35 -2.99
CA VAL A 56 -7.73 19.87 -3.34
C VAL A 56 -7.76 19.29 -4.77
N PRO A 57 -6.84 19.73 -5.67
CA PRO A 57 -6.73 19.17 -7.01
C PRO A 57 -6.48 17.66 -6.98
N ALA A 58 -7.13 16.89 -7.85
CA ALA A 58 -7.12 15.43 -7.87
C ALA A 58 -5.72 14.79 -7.97
N PHE A 59 -4.75 15.47 -8.60
CA PHE A 59 -3.38 14.97 -8.72
C PHE A 59 -2.55 15.12 -7.43
N LEU A 60 -2.96 16.00 -6.51
CA LEU A 60 -2.15 16.36 -5.35
C LEU A 60 -2.02 15.22 -4.32
N PRO A 61 -3.07 14.42 -4.01
CA PRO A 61 -2.94 13.24 -3.16
C PRO A 61 -1.90 12.24 -3.69
N PHE A 62 -1.87 12.00 -5.00
CA PHE A 62 -0.88 11.13 -5.61
C PHE A 62 0.55 11.69 -5.47
N LEU A 63 0.74 12.98 -5.80
CA LEU A 63 2.02 13.63 -5.63
C LEU A 63 2.49 13.58 -4.17
N ALA A 64 1.59 13.81 -3.22
CA ALA A 64 1.89 13.74 -1.79
C ALA A 64 2.29 12.31 -1.37
N SER A 65 1.62 11.27 -1.87
CA SER A 65 1.96 9.87 -1.59
C SER A 65 3.37 9.52 -2.07
N VAL A 66 3.71 9.90 -3.30
CA VAL A 66 5.04 9.68 -3.89
C VAL A 66 6.12 10.42 -3.10
N LEU A 67 5.90 11.70 -2.79
CA LEU A 67 6.85 12.50 -2.01
C LEU A 67 7.04 11.95 -0.60
N GLN A 68 5.96 11.52 0.06
CA GLN A 68 6.03 10.91 1.38
C GLN A 68 6.87 9.64 1.38
N ALA A 69 6.61 8.72 0.45
CA ALA A 69 7.38 7.48 0.29
C ALA A 69 8.88 7.77 0.09
N MET A 70 9.21 8.68 -0.82
CA MET A 70 10.59 9.08 -1.11
C MET A 70 11.28 9.71 0.11
N VAL A 71 10.62 10.64 0.79
CA VAL A 71 11.19 11.33 1.96
C VAL A 71 11.42 10.34 3.09
N GLU A 72 10.45 9.51 3.43
CA GLU A 72 10.59 8.53 4.51
C GLU A 72 11.73 7.55 4.22
N PHE A 73 11.78 6.97 3.03
CA PHE A 73 12.83 6.02 2.64
C PHE A 73 14.22 6.65 2.65
N CYS A 74 14.37 7.83 2.03
CA CYS A 74 15.64 8.54 2.01
C CYS A 74 16.11 8.92 3.43
N LEU A 75 15.23 9.43 4.29
CA LEU A 75 15.58 9.75 5.68
C LEU A 75 16.02 8.50 6.45
N GLY A 76 15.33 7.37 6.25
CA GLY A 76 15.72 6.10 6.86
C GLY A 76 17.14 5.67 6.47
N VAL A 77 17.44 5.71 5.16
CA VAL A 77 18.79 5.37 4.66
C VAL A 77 19.84 6.40 5.12
N TYR A 78 19.50 7.69 5.12
CA TYR A 78 20.44 8.73 5.59
C TYR A 78 20.73 8.59 7.09
N LEU A 79 19.75 8.20 7.89
CA LEU A 79 19.97 7.81 9.29
C LEU A 79 20.90 6.61 9.38
N LEU A 80 20.64 5.55 8.59
CA LEU A 80 21.44 4.34 8.58
C LEU A 80 22.92 4.61 8.27
N PHE A 81 23.19 5.45 7.29
CA PHE A 81 24.58 5.79 6.89
C PHE A 81 25.17 6.97 7.67
N GLY A 82 24.35 7.73 8.41
CA GLY A 82 24.79 8.93 9.15
C GLY A 82 25.09 10.13 8.24
N ILE A 83 24.38 10.21 7.09
CA ILE A 83 24.52 11.28 6.09
C ILE A 83 23.86 12.56 6.61
N ARG A 84 24.54 13.72 6.44
CA ARG A 84 24.03 15.06 6.81
C ARG A 84 23.30 15.08 8.16
N ARG A 85 23.83 14.41 9.16
CA ARG A 85 23.23 14.07 10.46
C ARG A 85 22.28 15.12 11.03
N ARG A 86 22.71 16.41 11.05
CA ARG A 86 21.93 17.49 11.66
C ARG A 86 20.61 17.75 10.91
N MET A 87 20.64 17.75 9.58
CA MET A 87 19.44 17.95 8.76
C MET A 87 18.54 16.74 8.80
N THR A 88 19.10 15.54 8.62
CA THR A 88 18.35 14.29 8.65
C THR A 88 17.60 14.09 9.97
N THR A 89 18.29 14.28 11.10
CA THR A 89 17.65 14.13 12.42
C THR A 89 16.61 15.22 12.69
N LEU A 90 16.80 16.45 12.18
CA LEU A 90 15.80 17.52 12.27
C LEU A 90 14.52 17.13 11.52
N PHE A 91 14.62 16.68 10.27
CA PHE A 91 13.44 16.27 9.49
C PHE A 91 12.71 15.09 10.12
N VAL A 92 13.44 14.11 10.67
CA VAL A 92 12.83 12.98 11.39
C VAL A 92 12.04 13.46 12.62
N VAL A 93 12.60 14.39 13.41
CA VAL A 93 11.87 14.98 14.57
C VAL A 93 10.64 15.75 14.11
N LEU A 94 10.73 16.51 13.01
CA LEU A 94 9.59 17.27 12.49
C LEU A 94 8.46 16.33 12.03
N ILE A 95 8.79 15.27 11.27
CA ILE A 95 7.80 14.27 10.83
C ILE A 95 7.17 13.61 12.05
N MET A 96 7.95 13.10 13.00
CA MET A 96 7.41 12.46 14.20
C MET A 96 6.63 13.43 15.08
N GLY A 97 7.01 14.71 15.10
CA GLY A 97 6.31 15.78 15.80
C GLY A 97 4.93 16.10 15.23
N VAL A 98 4.71 15.86 13.93
CA VAL A 98 3.40 15.98 13.27
C VAL A 98 2.62 14.67 13.41
N MET A 99 3.26 13.54 13.16
CA MET A 99 2.58 12.24 13.14
C MET A 99 2.08 11.79 14.53
N THR A 100 2.81 12.15 15.60
CA THR A 100 2.39 11.72 16.95
C THR A 100 1.07 12.37 17.40
N PRO A 101 0.85 13.70 17.32
CA PRO A 101 -0.46 14.29 17.64
C PRO A 101 -1.55 13.87 16.65
N LEU A 102 -1.24 13.67 15.37
CA LEU A 102 -2.19 13.16 14.39
C LEU A 102 -2.71 11.77 14.79
N THR A 103 -1.81 10.85 15.16
CA THR A 103 -2.22 9.50 15.60
C THR A 103 -2.90 9.48 16.95
N LEU A 104 -2.63 10.44 17.83
CA LEU A 104 -3.42 10.63 19.06
C LEU A 104 -4.86 11.03 18.74
N TRP A 105 -5.03 11.98 17.79
CA TRP A 105 -6.36 12.37 17.33
C TRP A 105 -7.11 11.20 16.72
N LEU A 106 -6.46 10.39 15.86
CA LEU A 106 -7.05 9.16 15.32
C LEU A 106 -7.47 8.18 16.42
N ALA A 107 -6.62 7.98 17.44
CA ALA A 107 -6.93 7.07 18.54
C ALA A 107 -8.11 7.52 19.40
N LEU A 108 -8.33 8.85 19.52
CA LEU A 108 -9.41 9.40 20.33
C LEU A 108 -10.73 9.51 19.57
N SER A 109 -10.71 9.89 18.30
CA SER A 109 -11.92 10.17 17.51
C SER A 109 -12.30 9.04 16.53
N ASN A 110 -11.36 8.14 16.20
CA ASN A 110 -11.52 6.98 15.32
C ASN A 110 -12.25 7.28 13.99
N PRO A 111 -11.91 8.35 13.27
CA PRO A 111 -12.58 8.74 12.03
C PRO A 111 -12.19 7.86 10.84
N ILE A 112 -11.02 7.18 10.92
CA ILE A 112 -10.46 6.26 9.93
C ILE A 112 -9.97 5.03 10.67
N SER A 113 -10.18 3.84 10.12
CA SER A 113 -9.88 2.56 10.75
C SER A 113 -8.40 2.37 11.11
N ASP A 114 -7.49 2.87 10.27
CA ASP A 114 -6.05 2.79 10.46
C ASP A 114 -5.33 4.02 9.89
N CYS A 115 -4.13 4.29 10.40
CA CYS A 115 -3.33 5.45 9.99
C CYS A 115 -2.66 5.30 8.60
N GLY A 116 -2.57 4.09 8.04
CA GLY A 116 -1.84 3.81 6.79
C GLY A 116 -0.31 3.96 6.88
N CYS A 117 0.26 4.02 8.09
CA CYS A 117 1.71 4.24 8.27
C CYS A 117 2.59 3.18 7.59
N PHE A 118 2.12 1.94 7.50
CA PHE A 118 2.80 0.82 6.86
C PHE A 118 1.99 0.25 5.69
N GLY A 119 1.04 1.02 5.13
CA GLY A 119 0.13 0.53 4.09
C GLY A 119 -0.56 -0.76 4.50
N ASP A 120 -0.84 -1.63 3.53
CA ASP A 120 -1.48 -2.94 3.77
C ASP A 120 -0.50 -4.02 4.27
N ALA A 121 0.81 -3.72 4.39
CA ALA A 121 1.80 -4.70 4.82
C ALA A 121 1.71 -5.02 6.33
N VAL A 122 1.32 -4.04 7.15
CA VAL A 122 1.10 -4.20 8.59
C VAL A 122 -0.03 -3.28 9.03
N THR A 123 -1.17 -3.84 9.31
CA THR A 123 -2.32 -3.12 9.87
C THR A 123 -2.18 -3.02 11.38
N LEU A 124 -2.22 -1.82 11.91
CA LEU A 124 -2.16 -1.53 13.34
C LEU A 124 -3.40 -0.74 13.74
N THR A 125 -3.93 -1.04 14.89
CA THR A 125 -4.99 -0.23 15.50
C THR A 125 -4.49 1.20 15.74
N ASN A 126 -5.41 2.16 15.82
CA ASN A 126 -5.06 3.56 16.05
C ASN A 126 -4.29 3.76 17.38
N TRP A 127 -4.60 2.99 18.45
CA TRP A 127 -3.87 3.04 19.71
C TRP A 127 -2.47 2.44 19.63
N GLU A 128 -2.29 1.32 18.94
CA GLU A 128 -0.96 0.73 18.71
C GLU A 128 -0.08 1.66 17.88
N THR A 129 -0.66 2.29 16.86
CA THR A 129 0.02 3.28 16.04
C THR A 129 0.46 4.50 16.85
N PHE A 130 -0.40 5.01 17.73
CA PHE A 130 -0.03 6.10 18.64
C PHE A 130 1.10 5.68 19.59
N GLY A 131 1.00 4.51 20.24
CA GLY A 131 2.04 3.99 21.13
C GLY A 131 3.40 3.84 20.43
N LYS A 132 3.41 3.26 19.22
CA LYS A 132 4.59 3.19 18.36
C LYS A 132 5.17 4.59 18.07
N ASN A 133 4.33 5.56 17.70
CA ASN A 133 4.78 6.90 17.33
C ASN A 133 5.37 7.66 18.53
N VAL A 134 4.85 7.48 19.74
CA VAL A 134 5.44 8.03 20.97
C VAL A 134 6.88 7.49 21.18
N LEU A 135 7.06 6.17 21.03
CA LEU A 135 8.40 5.55 21.15
C LEU A 135 9.36 6.09 20.08
N LEU A 136 8.91 6.22 18.83
CA LEU A 136 9.71 6.75 17.74
C LEU A 136 10.02 8.24 17.93
N LEU A 137 9.10 9.03 18.48
CA LEU A 137 9.35 10.44 18.81
C LEU A 137 10.44 10.58 19.88
N ILE A 138 10.40 9.76 20.94
CA ILE A 138 11.46 9.74 21.98
C ILE A 138 12.80 9.37 21.35
N ALA A 139 12.83 8.36 20.48
CA ALA A 139 14.02 7.98 19.74
C ALA A 139 14.53 9.11 18.84
N ALA A 140 13.63 9.79 18.11
CA ALA A 140 13.96 10.90 17.22
C ALA A 140 14.58 12.09 17.97
N VAL A 141 13.96 12.50 19.09
CA VAL A 141 14.48 13.55 19.95
C VAL A 141 15.85 13.18 20.53
N SER A 142 16.02 11.90 20.93
CA SER A 142 17.30 11.39 21.43
C SER A 142 18.40 11.48 20.37
N VAL A 143 18.13 11.03 19.15
CA VAL A 143 19.07 11.08 18.02
C VAL A 143 19.37 12.50 17.59
N PHE A 144 18.38 13.41 17.61
CA PHE A 144 18.58 14.82 17.32
C PHE A 144 19.49 15.50 18.37
N LYS A 145 19.21 15.29 19.67
CA LYS A 145 19.96 15.88 20.79
C LYS A 145 21.42 15.41 20.81
N TRP A 146 21.65 14.14 20.57
CA TRP A 146 22.99 13.52 20.63
C TRP A 146 23.54 13.10 19.27
N GLY A 147 23.08 13.72 18.18
CA GLY A 147 23.47 13.39 16.80
C GLY A 147 24.96 13.48 16.50
N ASN A 148 25.72 14.24 17.30
CA ASN A 148 27.19 14.29 17.20
C ASN A 148 27.86 12.95 17.55
N ARG A 149 27.18 12.03 18.21
CA ARG A 149 27.67 10.70 18.58
C ARG A 149 27.39 9.62 17.54
N ILE A 150 26.65 9.97 16.50
CA ILE A 150 26.42 9.06 15.36
C ILE A 150 27.72 8.91 14.59
N THR A 151 28.21 7.69 14.48
CA THR A 151 29.35 7.37 13.61
C THR A 151 28.85 7.17 12.18
N PRO A 152 29.35 7.95 11.19
CA PRO A 152 28.97 7.73 9.79
C PRO A 152 29.56 6.40 9.30
N LEU A 153 28.81 5.69 8.45
CA LEU A 153 29.27 4.46 7.83
C LEU A 153 30.04 4.70 6.53
N VAL A 154 29.91 5.91 5.96
CA VAL A 154 30.63 6.37 4.76
C VAL A 154 31.29 7.72 5.00
N THR A 155 32.31 8.03 4.24
CA THR A 155 32.98 9.34 4.33
C THR A 155 32.12 10.42 3.65
N LYS A 156 32.34 11.68 4.03
CA LYS A 156 31.63 12.84 3.41
C LYS A 156 31.76 12.89 1.89
N ARG A 157 32.79 12.28 1.34
CA ARG A 157 33.02 12.25 -0.11
C ARG A 157 32.00 11.39 -0.82
N PHE A 158 31.55 10.30 -0.20
CA PHE A 158 30.60 9.35 -0.76
C PHE A 158 29.14 9.61 -0.35
N ASP A 159 28.89 10.56 0.59
CA ASP A 159 27.55 10.93 1.04
C ASP A 159 26.59 11.23 -0.13
N TRP A 160 27.06 11.99 -1.13
CA TRP A 160 26.24 12.37 -2.26
C TRP A 160 25.87 11.17 -3.16
N LEU A 161 26.80 10.21 -3.31
CA LEU A 161 26.59 9.04 -4.16
C LEU A 161 25.55 8.10 -3.54
N VAL A 162 25.67 7.86 -2.22
CA VAL A 162 24.65 7.07 -1.48
C VAL A 162 23.29 7.78 -1.52
N ALA A 163 23.29 9.11 -1.33
CA ALA A 163 22.05 9.88 -1.36
C ALA A 163 21.37 9.84 -2.76
N MET A 164 22.16 10.03 -3.82
CA MET A 164 21.66 9.99 -5.20
C MET A 164 21.14 8.60 -5.55
N TYR A 165 21.90 7.54 -5.22
CA TYR A 165 21.50 6.17 -5.48
C TYR A 165 20.19 5.82 -4.75
N THR A 166 20.09 6.17 -3.46
CA THR A 166 18.87 5.95 -2.67
C THR A 166 17.66 6.62 -3.30
N PHE A 167 17.81 7.87 -3.72
CA PHE A 167 16.75 8.61 -4.38
C PHE A 167 16.33 7.97 -5.72
N LEU A 168 17.30 7.60 -6.56
CA LEU A 168 17.02 6.96 -7.85
C LEU A 168 16.39 5.57 -7.67
N TYR A 169 16.85 4.79 -6.70
CA TYR A 169 16.30 3.48 -6.40
C TYR A 169 14.82 3.55 -6.01
N ILE A 170 14.48 4.41 -5.03
CA ILE A 170 13.09 4.50 -4.57
C ILE A 170 12.19 5.15 -5.63
N SER A 171 12.69 6.12 -6.40
CA SER A 171 11.96 6.72 -7.51
C SER A 171 11.65 5.69 -8.61
N GLY A 172 12.64 4.87 -8.97
CA GLY A 172 12.48 3.80 -9.94
C GLY A 172 11.48 2.74 -9.46
N MET A 173 11.55 2.35 -8.19
CA MET A 173 10.60 1.42 -7.58
C MET A 173 9.17 1.96 -7.61
N THR A 174 8.98 3.22 -7.19
CA THR A 174 7.65 3.85 -7.21
C THR A 174 7.08 3.95 -8.62
N LEU A 175 7.91 4.35 -9.59
CA LEU A 175 7.49 4.45 -10.99
C LEU A 175 7.12 3.08 -11.57
N TYR A 176 7.92 2.06 -11.28
CA TYR A 176 7.65 0.69 -11.73
C TYR A 176 6.31 0.18 -11.15
N CYS A 177 6.13 0.28 -9.83
CA CYS A 177 4.91 -0.19 -9.16
C CYS A 177 3.66 0.61 -9.55
N TYR A 178 3.81 1.88 -9.93
CA TYR A 178 2.72 2.70 -10.44
C TYR A 178 2.28 2.30 -11.85
N ARG A 179 3.23 1.99 -12.73
CA ARG A 179 2.93 1.63 -14.12
C ARG A 179 2.47 0.19 -14.28
N GLU A 180 3.08 -0.70 -13.51
CA GLU A 180 2.75 -2.13 -13.55
C GLU A 180 1.75 -2.46 -12.42
N LEU A 181 2.13 -3.28 -11.50
CA LEU A 181 1.41 -3.56 -10.26
C LEU A 181 2.42 -3.56 -9.10
N PRO A 182 1.95 -3.43 -7.85
CA PRO A 182 2.82 -3.58 -6.69
C PRO A 182 3.66 -4.86 -6.76
N VAL A 183 4.99 -4.73 -6.67
CA VAL A 183 5.91 -5.89 -6.67
C VAL A 183 5.56 -6.86 -5.54
N PHE A 184 5.16 -6.31 -4.39
CA PHE A 184 4.63 -7.05 -3.26
C PHE A 184 3.18 -6.64 -3.05
N ASP A 185 2.26 -7.55 -3.30
CA ASP A 185 0.84 -7.36 -3.04
C ASP A 185 0.51 -7.91 -1.64
N PHE A 186 0.28 -7.01 -0.69
CA PHE A 186 -0.05 -7.35 0.70
C PHE A 186 -1.56 -7.45 0.93
N ARG A 187 -2.36 -7.21 -0.10
CA ARG A 187 -3.82 -7.19 -0.02
C ARG A 187 -4.42 -8.59 -0.08
N PRO A 188 -5.67 -8.76 0.37
CA PRO A 188 -6.33 -10.07 0.40
C PRO A 188 -6.45 -10.75 -0.97
N TYR A 189 -6.41 -9.98 -2.06
CA TYR A 189 -6.56 -10.47 -3.44
C TYR A 189 -5.23 -10.73 -4.15
N HIS A 190 -4.14 -11.01 -3.44
CA HIS A 190 -2.85 -11.30 -4.05
C HIS A 190 -2.87 -12.61 -4.87
N ILE A 191 -1.92 -12.80 -5.78
CA ILE A 191 -1.78 -14.04 -6.54
C ILE A 191 -1.62 -15.22 -5.57
N GLY A 192 -2.44 -16.25 -5.75
CA GLY A 192 -2.55 -17.41 -4.88
C GLY A 192 -3.57 -17.26 -3.74
N ALA A 193 -4.20 -16.10 -3.58
CA ALA A 193 -5.28 -15.93 -2.61
C ALA A 193 -6.54 -16.67 -3.06
N ASP A 194 -7.17 -17.38 -2.13
CA ASP A 194 -8.47 -18.01 -2.27
C ASP A 194 -9.52 -17.05 -1.71
N ILE A 195 -10.30 -16.44 -2.60
CA ILE A 195 -11.27 -15.39 -2.25
C ILE A 195 -12.33 -15.94 -1.31
N ARG A 196 -12.86 -17.15 -1.58
CA ARG A 196 -13.89 -17.76 -0.76
C ARG A 196 -13.40 -18.00 0.67
N LYS A 197 -12.21 -18.57 0.83
CA LYS A 197 -11.60 -18.73 2.16
C LYS A 197 -11.33 -17.39 2.87
N GLY A 198 -11.00 -16.36 2.08
CA GLY A 198 -10.84 -15.00 2.61
C GLY A 198 -12.12 -14.40 3.18
N MET A 199 -13.29 -14.85 2.69
CA MET A 199 -14.62 -14.43 3.16
C MET A 199 -15.13 -15.25 4.35
N GLU A 200 -14.59 -16.45 4.58
CA GLU A 200 -15.06 -17.36 5.60
C GLU A 200 -14.53 -17.02 6.99
N ILE A 201 -15.33 -17.31 7.99
CA ILE A 201 -14.89 -17.30 9.40
C ILE A 201 -14.41 -18.71 9.72
N PRO A 202 -13.14 -18.91 10.16
CA PRO A 202 -12.62 -20.25 10.47
C PRO A 202 -13.44 -20.97 11.51
N GLU A 203 -13.53 -22.29 11.38
CA GLU A 203 -14.23 -23.13 12.36
C GLU A 203 -13.69 -22.90 13.79
N GLY A 204 -14.60 -22.55 14.70
CA GLY A 204 -14.26 -22.30 16.11
C GLY A 204 -14.03 -20.84 16.49
N GLU A 205 -13.88 -19.93 15.51
CA GLU A 205 -13.83 -18.50 15.73
C GLU A 205 -15.25 -17.91 15.77
N LYS A 206 -15.44 -16.86 16.56
CA LYS A 206 -16.70 -16.12 16.62
C LYS A 206 -16.58 -14.86 15.75
N PRO A 207 -17.62 -14.49 14.99
CA PRO A 207 -17.63 -13.26 14.25
C PRO A 207 -17.55 -12.04 15.19
N THR A 208 -16.98 -10.96 14.71
CA THR A 208 -17.08 -9.65 15.37
C THR A 208 -18.54 -9.21 15.38
N VAL A 209 -19.03 -8.84 16.54
CA VAL A 209 -20.40 -8.36 16.71
C VAL A 209 -20.39 -6.84 16.70
N TYR A 210 -21.11 -6.28 15.74
CA TYR A 210 -21.30 -4.84 15.62
C TYR A 210 -22.62 -4.40 16.19
N GLU A 211 -22.66 -3.24 16.83
CA GLU A 211 -23.87 -2.55 17.25
C GLU A 211 -23.97 -1.24 16.48
N THR A 212 -24.98 -1.14 15.60
CA THR A 212 -25.25 0.11 14.88
C THR A 212 -26.20 0.96 15.71
N ARG A 213 -25.81 2.21 16.00
CA ARG A 213 -26.62 3.23 16.65
C ARG A 213 -26.99 4.27 15.64
N PHE A 214 -28.29 4.52 15.54
CA PHE A 214 -28.89 5.51 14.65
C PHE A 214 -29.05 6.81 15.39
N ILE A 215 -28.56 7.91 14.85
CA ILE A 215 -28.78 9.25 15.38
C ILE A 215 -29.99 9.81 14.63
N LEU A 216 -31.06 10.00 15.37
CA LEU A 216 -32.31 10.54 14.83
C LEU A 216 -32.64 11.86 15.52
N GLN A 217 -33.28 12.77 14.77
CA GLN A 217 -33.65 14.08 15.25
C GLN A 217 -35.18 14.24 15.25
N LYS A 218 -35.72 14.82 16.35
CA LYS A 218 -37.08 15.25 16.46
C LYS A 218 -37.14 16.56 17.25
N ASP A 219 -37.85 17.54 16.74
CA ASP A 219 -38.02 18.86 17.35
C ASP A 219 -36.69 19.56 17.70
N GLY A 220 -35.64 19.35 16.85
CA GLY A 220 -34.32 19.93 17.07
C GLY A 220 -33.46 19.20 18.12
N VAL A 221 -33.93 18.07 18.66
CA VAL A 221 -33.18 17.26 19.62
C VAL A 221 -32.72 15.97 18.97
N GLU A 222 -31.40 15.72 18.98
CA GLU A 222 -30.81 14.48 18.50
C GLU A 222 -30.74 13.44 19.64
N LYS A 223 -31.05 12.18 19.32
CA LYS A 223 -30.92 11.04 20.20
C LYS A 223 -30.37 9.82 19.48
N GLU A 224 -29.59 9.00 20.19
CA GLU A 224 -29.12 7.72 19.69
C GLU A 224 -30.13 6.60 19.99
N PHE A 225 -30.36 5.75 18.99
CA PHE A 225 -31.23 4.59 19.05
C PHE A 225 -30.50 3.35 18.52
N THR A 226 -30.84 2.18 19.04
CA THR A 226 -30.41 0.89 18.48
C THR A 226 -31.52 0.30 17.61
N LEU A 227 -31.22 -0.75 16.85
CA LEU A 227 -32.24 -1.48 16.07
C LEU A 227 -33.39 -2.00 16.94
N GLU A 228 -33.08 -2.42 18.19
CA GLU A 228 -34.10 -2.92 19.14
C GLU A 228 -35.08 -1.84 19.65
N ASN A 229 -34.59 -0.59 19.67
CA ASN A 229 -35.35 0.56 20.18
C ASN A 229 -35.56 1.63 19.11
N TYR A 230 -35.60 1.23 17.83
CA TYR A 230 -35.80 2.17 16.72
C TYR A 230 -37.18 2.83 16.83
N PRO A 231 -37.25 4.17 16.83
CA PRO A 231 -38.50 4.88 17.05
C PRO A 231 -39.41 4.86 15.82
N ASP A 232 -40.60 5.42 15.97
CA ASP A 232 -41.59 5.57 14.92
C ASP A 232 -41.16 6.58 13.81
N SER A 233 -41.94 6.67 12.75
CA SER A 233 -41.71 7.53 11.59
C SER A 233 -41.74 9.05 11.86
N THR A 234 -41.89 9.47 13.10
CA THR A 234 -41.89 10.90 13.50
C THR A 234 -40.47 11.44 13.72
N TRP A 235 -39.48 10.57 13.73
CA TRP A 235 -38.06 10.92 13.84
C TRP A 235 -37.39 10.94 12.46
N THR A 236 -36.55 11.93 12.22
CA THR A 236 -35.79 12.05 10.97
C THR A 236 -34.39 11.50 11.17
N PHE A 237 -33.92 10.66 10.26
CA PHE A 237 -32.56 10.12 10.27
C PHE A 237 -31.54 11.26 10.04
N VAL A 238 -30.50 11.30 10.87
CA VAL A 238 -29.39 12.26 10.76
C VAL A 238 -28.10 11.52 10.40
N ASP A 239 -27.76 10.47 11.17
CA ASP A 239 -26.50 9.74 11.01
C ASP A 239 -26.61 8.34 11.64
N SER A 240 -25.65 7.46 11.34
CA SER A 240 -25.50 6.17 12.01
C SER A 240 -24.06 5.93 12.41
N LYS A 241 -23.85 5.36 13.61
CA LYS A 241 -22.55 4.98 14.13
C LYS A 241 -22.53 3.49 14.42
N THR A 242 -21.66 2.76 13.72
CA THR A 242 -21.43 1.35 14.02
C THR A 242 -20.22 1.22 14.95
N MET A 243 -20.40 0.52 16.06
CA MET A 243 -19.35 0.26 17.05
C MET A 243 -19.19 -1.23 17.24
N VAL A 244 -17.96 -1.68 17.48
CA VAL A 244 -17.68 -3.08 17.83
C VAL A 244 -18.21 -3.32 19.26
N LYS A 245 -19.18 -4.22 19.39
CA LYS A 245 -19.73 -4.65 20.68
C LYS A 245 -18.92 -5.79 21.29
N GLU A 246 -18.57 -6.77 20.47
CA GLU A 246 -17.70 -7.88 20.86
C GLU A 246 -16.69 -8.09 19.75
N GLN A 247 -15.40 -8.04 20.08
CA GLN A 247 -14.35 -8.28 19.12
C GLN A 247 -14.22 -9.78 18.87
N GLY A 248 -14.35 -10.18 17.64
CA GLY A 248 -14.19 -11.55 17.13
C GLY A 248 -13.25 -11.60 15.95
N TYR A 249 -13.36 -12.66 15.17
CA TYR A 249 -12.63 -12.78 13.90
C TYR A 249 -13.28 -11.91 12.83
N GLU A 250 -12.47 -11.15 12.12
CA GLU A 250 -12.87 -10.41 10.92
C GLU A 250 -12.27 -11.11 9.69
N PRO A 251 -13.09 -11.59 8.74
CA PRO A 251 -12.59 -12.12 7.47
C PRO A 251 -11.69 -11.10 6.78
N SER A 252 -10.68 -11.57 6.05
CA SER A 252 -9.77 -10.68 5.31
C SER A 252 -10.45 -10.04 4.09
N ILE A 253 -11.54 -10.62 3.61
CA ILE A 253 -12.36 -10.15 2.50
C ILE A 253 -13.77 -9.92 3.03
N HIS A 254 -14.22 -8.67 2.95
CA HIS A 254 -15.57 -8.24 3.32
C HIS A 254 -16.31 -7.80 2.05
N ASP A 255 -17.61 -7.90 2.05
CA ASP A 255 -18.51 -7.32 1.06
C ASP A 255 -18.16 -7.64 -0.42
N PHE A 256 -17.57 -8.81 -0.67
CA PHE A 256 -17.29 -9.27 -2.02
C PHE A 256 -18.58 -9.80 -2.64
N SER A 257 -19.15 -9.05 -3.57
CA SER A 257 -20.35 -9.44 -4.29
C SER A 257 -20.28 -8.92 -5.74
N ILE A 258 -20.63 -9.78 -6.70
CA ILE A 258 -20.61 -9.51 -8.14
C ILE A 258 -22.05 -9.49 -8.62
N ILE A 259 -22.59 -8.31 -8.89
CA ILE A 259 -23.98 -8.13 -9.33
C ILE A 259 -23.98 -7.87 -10.84
N ARG A 260 -24.61 -8.76 -11.62
CA ARG A 260 -24.75 -8.56 -13.06
C ARG A 260 -25.59 -7.31 -13.34
N GLN A 261 -25.09 -6.39 -14.15
CA GLN A 261 -25.73 -5.08 -14.42
C GLN A 261 -27.05 -5.24 -15.18
N GLU A 262 -27.16 -6.23 -16.07
CA GLU A 262 -28.31 -6.42 -16.96
C GLU A 262 -29.61 -6.78 -16.21
N ASP A 263 -29.53 -7.67 -15.22
CA ASP A 263 -30.71 -8.24 -14.52
C ASP A 263 -30.65 -8.06 -12.99
N GLY A 264 -29.54 -7.56 -12.45
CA GLY A 264 -29.33 -7.37 -11.01
C GLY A 264 -29.11 -8.68 -10.24
N GLU A 265 -28.82 -9.79 -10.92
CA GLU A 265 -28.54 -11.08 -10.29
C GLU A 265 -27.16 -11.10 -9.63
N ASP A 266 -27.06 -11.65 -8.42
CA ASP A 266 -25.79 -11.91 -7.76
C ASP A 266 -25.17 -13.20 -8.30
N ILE A 267 -24.07 -13.05 -9.06
CA ILE A 267 -23.33 -14.14 -9.68
C ILE A 267 -22.04 -14.50 -8.94
N THR A 268 -21.89 -14.04 -7.70
CA THR A 268 -20.68 -14.26 -6.89
C THR A 268 -20.32 -15.75 -6.79
N ASP A 269 -21.30 -16.58 -6.48
CA ASP A 269 -21.08 -18.04 -6.37
C ASP A 269 -20.79 -18.67 -7.72
N GLU A 270 -21.43 -18.21 -8.81
CA GLU A 270 -21.14 -18.67 -10.17
C GLU A 270 -19.68 -18.43 -10.55
N VAL A 271 -19.15 -17.25 -10.24
CA VAL A 271 -17.77 -16.88 -10.55
C VAL A 271 -16.75 -17.59 -9.64
N LEU A 272 -17.05 -17.70 -8.33
CA LEU A 272 -16.10 -18.27 -7.37
C LEU A 272 -16.06 -19.80 -7.39
N ASP A 273 -17.14 -20.46 -7.81
CA ASP A 273 -17.22 -21.93 -7.89
C ASP A 273 -16.97 -22.46 -9.31
N ASP A 274 -16.62 -21.60 -10.27
CA ASP A 274 -16.27 -22.04 -11.61
C ASP A 274 -14.96 -22.83 -11.62
N ASP A 275 -15.06 -24.12 -11.96
CA ASP A 275 -13.93 -25.04 -12.11
C ASP A 275 -13.01 -24.66 -13.30
N ASN A 276 -13.50 -23.83 -14.21
CA ASN A 276 -12.77 -23.31 -15.36
C ASN A 276 -12.06 -21.99 -15.01
N TYR A 277 -11.51 -21.32 -16.00
CA TYR A 277 -10.90 -20.00 -15.83
C TYR A 277 -11.91 -18.88 -16.05
N THR A 278 -11.86 -17.87 -15.21
CA THR A 278 -12.66 -16.65 -15.34
C THR A 278 -11.73 -15.44 -15.41
N PHE A 279 -11.90 -14.62 -16.44
CA PHE A 279 -11.26 -13.32 -16.55
C PHE A 279 -12.14 -12.24 -15.88
N LEU A 280 -11.55 -11.47 -15.00
CA LEU A 280 -12.17 -10.29 -14.40
C LEU A 280 -11.43 -9.04 -14.84
N LEU A 281 -12.01 -8.25 -15.73
CA LEU A 281 -11.56 -6.92 -16.07
C LEU A 281 -12.06 -5.96 -14.99
N VAL A 282 -11.17 -5.44 -14.17
CA VAL A 282 -11.51 -4.57 -13.04
C VAL A 282 -11.30 -3.12 -13.45
N ALA A 283 -12.39 -2.39 -13.63
CA ALA A 283 -12.39 -0.96 -14.00
C ALA A 283 -13.24 -0.18 -13.00
N HIS A 284 -12.64 0.17 -11.85
CA HIS A 284 -13.39 0.77 -10.74
C HIS A 284 -14.13 2.05 -11.13
N GLN A 285 -13.60 2.83 -12.09
CA GLN A 285 -14.26 4.03 -12.63
C GLN A 285 -13.99 4.13 -14.14
N LEU A 286 -15.01 3.81 -14.96
CA LEU A 286 -14.91 3.76 -16.42
C LEU A 286 -14.61 5.12 -17.05
N SER A 287 -15.15 6.22 -16.50
CA SER A 287 -14.88 7.58 -16.98
C SER A 287 -13.41 8.02 -16.83
N GLN A 288 -12.61 7.32 -16.00
CA GLN A 288 -11.20 7.57 -15.79
C GLN A 288 -10.31 6.36 -16.21
N ALA A 289 -10.91 5.31 -16.76
CA ALA A 289 -10.19 4.13 -17.18
C ALA A 289 -9.33 4.43 -18.42
N ASP A 290 -8.13 3.84 -18.45
CA ASP A 290 -7.21 3.95 -19.60
C ASP A 290 -7.73 3.09 -20.75
N ASP A 291 -8.06 3.70 -21.87
CA ASP A 291 -8.56 3.04 -23.08
C ASP A 291 -7.47 2.79 -24.16
N SER A 292 -6.21 3.10 -23.83
CA SER A 292 -5.09 2.96 -24.79
C SER A 292 -4.82 1.52 -25.26
N THR A 293 -5.31 0.52 -24.52
CA THR A 293 -5.12 -0.91 -24.79
C THR A 293 -6.44 -1.63 -25.06
N ILE A 294 -7.48 -0.90 -25.48
CA ILE A 294 -8.82 -1.46 -25.63
C ILE A 294 -8.89 -2.58 -26.68
N ASP A 295 -8.16 -2.45 -27.78
CA ASP A 295 -8.09 -3.48 -28.82
C ASP A 295 -7.61 -4.82 -28.22
N LEU A 296 -6.59 -4.76 -27.36
CA LEU A 296 -6.06 -5.93 -26.66
C LEU A 296 -7.06 -6.51 -25.64
N ILE A 297 -7.84 -5.66 -24.99
CA ILE A 297 -8.90 -6.12 -24.06
C ILE A 297 -10.01 -6.84 -24.85
N ASN A 298 -10.40 -6.31 -26.00
CA ASN A 298 -11.39 -6.93 -26.86
C ASN A 298 -10.87 -8.27 -27.43
N GLU A 299 -9.60 -8.35 -27.86
CA GLU A 299 -8.95 -9.62 -28.25
C GLU A 299 -8.92 -10.65 -27.12
N LEU A 300 -8.70 -10.22 -25.87
CA LEU A 300 -8.78 -11.10 -24.69
C LEU A 300 -10.21 -11.63 -24.45
N TYR A 301 -11.21 -10.79 -24.71
CA TYR A 301 -12.60 -11.24 -24.64
C TYR A 301 -12.90 -12.25 -25.75
N ASP A 302 -12.51 -12.00 -27.00
CA ASP A 302 -12.67 -12.94 -28.11
C ASP A 302 -11.98 -14.28 -27.83
N TYR A 303 -10.75 -14.24 -27.29
CA TYR A 303 -10.04 -15.44 -26.82
C TYR A 303 -10.84 -16.20 -25.74
N SER A 304 -11.44 -15.49 -24.78
CA SER A 304 -12.24 -16.13 -23.74
C SER A 304 -13.46 -16.84 -24.32
N VAL A 305 -14.13 -16.23 -25.29
CA VAL A 305 -15.28 -16.79 -25.99
C VAL A 305 -14.88 -18.02 -26.82
N GLU A 306 -13.75 -17.94 -27.55
CA GLU A 306 -13.25 -19.05 -28.39
C GLU A 306 -12.97 -20.32 -27.57
N TYR A 307 -12.38 -20.15 -26.36
CA TYR A 307 -11.99 -21.29 -25.52
C TYR A 307 -13.04 -21.67 -24.46
N GLY A 308 -14.13 -20.88 -24.34
CA GLY A 308 -15.23 -21.12 -23.42
C GLY A 308 -14.89 -20.75 -21.96
N TYR A 309 -14.11 -19.70 -21.76
CA TYR A 309 -13.83 -19.10 -20.47
C TYR A 309 -14.82 -17.97 -20.18
N GLN A 310 -15.13 -17.74 -18.90
CA GLN A 310 -15.96 -16.60 -18.50
C GLN A 310 -15.13 -15.31 -18.53
N PHE A 311 -15.80 -14.21 -18.88
CA PHE A 311 -15.19 -12.87 -18.86
C PHE A 311 -16.23 -11.86 -18.37
N TYR A 312 -15.88 -11.07 -17.34
CA TYR A 312 -16.73 -10.03 -16.76
C TYR A 312 -15.94 -8.76 -16.55
N CYS A 313 -16.58 -7.61 -16.81
CA CYS A 313 -16.05 -6.31 -16.42
C CYS A 313 -16.68 -5.87 -15.10
N LEU A 314 -15.87 -5.74 -14.05
CA LEU A 314 -16.30 -5.30 -12.74
C LEU A 314 -16.10 -3.79 -12.59
N THR A 315 -17.16 -3.06 -12.24
CA THR A 315 -17.12 -1.60 -12.10
C THR A 315 -18.03 -1.10 -10.99
N SER A 316 -17.74 0.10 -10.47
CA SER A 316 -18.64 0.87 -9.59
C SER A 316 -19.29 2.04 -10.33
N SER A 317 -19.09 2.14 -11.65
CA SER A 317 -19.60 3.22 -12.47
C SER A 317 -21.10 3.14 -12.69
N PRO A 318 -21.79 4.27 -12.85
CA PRO A 318 -23.22 4.31 -13.22
C PRO A 318 -23.43 3.82 -14.66
N ASP A 319 -24.67 3.47 -14.98
CA ASP A 319 -25.06 2.97 -16.31
C ASP A 319 -24.65 3.90 -17.45
N SER A 320 -24.73 5.22 -17.25
CA SER A 320 -24.30 6.20 -18.26
C SER A 320 -22.83 6.06 -18.65
N ASP A 321 -21.95 5.78 -17.67
CA ASP A 321 -20.52 5.62 -17.93
C ASP A 321 -20.23 4.26 -18.59
N ILE A 322 -21.07 3.24 -18.33
CA ILE A 322 -21.01 1.94 -18.99
C ILE A 322 -21.39 2.09 -20.46
N GLU A 323 -22.51 2.79 -20.76
CA GLU A 323 -22.95 3.07 -22.12
C GLU A 323 -21.89 3.86 -22.91
N ASP A 324 -21.36 4.95 -22.34
CA ASP A 324 -20.28 5.75 -22.94
C ASP A 324 -19.02 4.91 -23.22
N TRP A 325 -18.67 3.99 -22.29
CA TRP A 325 -17.56 3.08 -22.48
C TRP A 325 -17.80 2.11 -23.64
N GLN A 326 -18.96 1.47 -23.69
CA GLN A 326 -19.34 0.54 -24.78
C GLN A 326 -19.34 1.25 -26.15
N GLU A 327 -19.93 2.43 -26.25
CA GLU A 327 -19.96 3.20 -27.49
C GLU A 327 -18.56 3.58 -27.98
N ARG A 328 -17.67 3.96 -27.06
CA ARG A 328 -16.31 4.43 -27.37
C ARG A 328 -15.35 3.27 -27.68
N THR A 329 -15.51 2.14 -27.05
CA THR A 329 -14.54 1.03 -27.07
C THR A 329 -15.01 -0.19 -27.87
N GLY A 330 -16.30 -0.28 -28.20
CA GLY A 330 -16.89 -1.45 -28.84
C GLY A 330 -16.93 -2.68 -27.91
N ALA A 331 -16.93 -2.48 -26.59
CA ALA A 331 -16.93 -3.55 -25.60
C ALA A 331 -18.23 -4.39 -25.68
N GLU A 332 -18.09 -5.70 -25.91
CA GLU A 332 -19.20 -6.68 -25.96
C GLU A 332 -19.27 -7.57 -24.72
N TYR A 333 -18.29 -7.49 -23.82
CA TYR A 333 -18.25 -8.26 -22.58
C TYR A 333 -19.30 -7.79 -21.57
N PRO A 334 -19.84 -8.71 -20.73
CA PRO A 334 -20.84 -8.37 -19.71
C PRO A 334 -20.23 -7.52 -18.58
N PHE A 335 -21.03 -6.54 -18.12
CA PHE A 335 -20.68 -5.67 -17.00
C PHE A 335 -21.35 -6.16 -15.71
N CYS A 336 -20.59 -6.04 -14.61
CA CYS A 336 -21.07 -6.34 -13.28
C CYS A 336 -20.72 -5.21 -12.33
N LEU A 337 -21.63 -4.93 -11.41
CA LEU A 337 -21.47 -3.90 -10.40
C LEU A 337 -20.82 -4.49 -9.14
N MET A 338 -19.89 -3.75 -8.58
CA MET A 338 -19.19 -4.08 -7.35
C MET A 338 -18.81 -2.81 -6.59
N ASP A 339 -18.61 -2.93 -5.28
CA ASP A 339 -18.15 -1.83 -4.43
C ASP A 339 -16.80 -1.25 -4.87
N ASP A 340 -16.70 0.08 -4.89
CA ASP A 340 -15.52 0.83 -5.35
C ASP A 340 -14.25 0.54 -4.49
N ILE A 341 -14.42 0.42 -3.16
CA ILE A 341 -13.31 0.14 -2.24
C ILE A 341 -12.78 -1.28 -2.51
N THR A 342 -13.68 -2.24 -2.72
CA THR A 342 -13.33 -3.62 -3.06
C THR A 342 -12.59 -3.68 -4.39
N LEU A 343 -13.07 -3.03 -5.44
CA LEU A 343 -12.40 -2.97 -6.75
C LEU A 343 -10.99 -2.39 -6.65
N LYS A 344 -10.83 -1.25 -5.96
CA LYS A 344 -9.53 -0.63 -5.69
C LYS A 344 -8.60 -1.54 -4.87
N THR A 345 -9.15 -2.37 -3.99
CA THR A 345 -8.39 -3.35 -3.20
C THR A 345 -7.99 -4.56 -4.03
N MET A 346 -8.80 -4.99 -4.99
CA MET A 346 -8.50 -6.11 -5.88
C MET A 346 -7.28 -5.82 -6.74
N ILE A 347 -7.20 -4.66 -7.40
CA ILE A 347 -6.09 -4.34 -8.31
C ILE A 347 -5.76 -2.84 -8.30
N ARG A 348 -4.49 -2.49 -8.48
CA ARG A 348 -3.99 -1.11 -8.58
C ARG A 348 -3.78 -0.69 -10.04
N SER A 349 -4.78 -0.91 -10.88
CA SER A 349 -4.81 -0.48 -12.29
C SER A 349 -6.26 -0.20 -12.67
N ASN A 350 -6.51 0.79 -13.50
CA ASN A 350 -7.85 1.13 -13.99
C ASN A 350 -7.83 1.34 -15.52
N PRO A 351 -8.17 0.30 -16.33
CA PRO A 351 -8.52 -1.04 -15.92
C PRO A 351 -7.30 -1.89 -15.53
N GLY A 352 -7.56 -3.02 -14.86
CA GLY A 352 -6.62 -4.08 -14.64
C GLY A 352 -7.29 -5.43 -14.89
N LEU A 353 -6.52 -6.46 -15.21
CA LEU A 353 -7.05 -7.79 -15.49
C LEU A 353 -6.65 -8.77 -14.40
N MET A 354 -7.58 -9.60 -13.96
CA MET A 354 -7.34 -10.72 -13.06
C MET A 354 -7.79 -12.03 -13.72
N LEU A 355 -7.06 -13.08 -13.48
CA LEU A 355 -7.43 -14.45 -13.88
C LEU A 355 -7.71 -15.25 -12.62
N LEU A 356 -8.92 -15.80 -12.55
CA LEU A 356 -9.36 -16.65 -11.45
C LEU A 356 -9.55 -18.09 -11.95
N LYS A 357 -9.47 -19.02 -11.01
CA LYS A 357 -9.92 -20.42 -11.19
C LYS A 357 -10.38 -20.94 -9.85
N ASN A 358 -11.63 -21.41 -9.78
CA ASN A 358 -12.22 -21.94 -8.55
C ASN A 358 -12.02 -21.02 -7.33
N GLY A 359 -12.31 -19.73 -7.51
CA GLY A 359 -12.18 -18.70 -6.49
C GLY A 359 -10.73 -18.31 -6.12
N VAL A 360 -9.72 -18.94 -6.72
CA VAL A 360 -8.30 -18.64 -6.48
C VAL A 360 -7.76 -17.66 -7.52
N VAL A 361 -7.08 -16.63 -7.08
CA VAL A 361 -6.41 -15.65 -7.96
C VAL A 361 -5.16 -16.30 -8.56
N ILE A 362 -5.20 -16.59 -9.86
CA ILE A 362 -4.10 -17.24 -10.59
C ILE A 362 -3.08 -16.22 -11.03
N ASN A 363 -3.52 -15.10 -11.61
CA ASN A 363 -2.63 -14.05 -12.09
C ASN A 363 -3.31 -12.67 -12.13
N LYS A 364 -2.52 -11.60 -12.25
CA LYS A 364 -2.97 -10.21 -12.34
C LYS A 364 -2.08 -9.41 -13.27
N TRP A 365 -2.67 -8.52 -14.06
CA TRP A 365 -1.96 -7.64 -14.99
C TRP A 365 -2.46 -6.21 -14.90
N SER A 366 -1.55 -5.27 -15.00
CA SER A 366 -1.92 -3.87 -15.22
C SER A 366 -2.34 -3.67 -16.68
N VAL A 367 -2.96 -2.54 -16.97
CA VAL A 367 -3.25 -2.12 -18.35
C VAL A 367 -2.00 -2.09 -19.23
N ASN A 368 -0.81 -1.86 -18.65
CA ASN A 368 0.46 -1.79 -19.38
C ASN A 368 1.11 -3.15 -19.67
N SER A 369 0.61 -4.24 -19.10
CA SER A 369 1.23 -5.57 -19.18
C SER A 369 0.22 -6.68 -19.46
N LEU A 370 -0.91 -6.34 -20.09
CA LEU A 370 -1.91 -7.33 -20.53
C LEU A 370 -1.28 -8.39 -21.43
N PRO A 371 -1.69 -9.67 -21.33
CA PRO A 371 -1.22 -10.71 -22.24
C PRO A 371 -1.75 -10.47 -23.65
N ASP A 372 -0.88 -10.61 -24.64
CA ASP A 372 -1.17 -10.46 -26.07
C ASP A 372 -1.35 -11.82 -26.78
N GLU A 373 -1.69 -11.80 -28.06
CA GLU A 373 -1.83 -12.97 -28.91
C GLU A 373 -0.60 -13.88 -28.95
N TYR A 374 0.60 -13.31 -28.77
CA TYR A 374 1.85 -14.09 -28.79
C TYR A 374 2.04 -14.93 -27.53
N VAL A 375 1.38 -14.55 -26.43
CA VAL A 375 1.38 -15.28 -25.17
C VAL A 375 0.18 -16.23 -25.08
N LEU A 376 -0.96 -15.85 -25.69
CA LEU A 376 -2.23 -16.62 -25.68
C LEU A 376 -2.32 -17.60 -26.88
N THR A 377 -1.34 -18.46 -27.05
CA THR A 377 -1.18 -19.34 -28.21
C THR A 377 -1.94 -20.66 -28.17
N ASP A 378 -2.48 -21.05 -27.01
CA ASP A 378 -3.20 -22.31 -26.75
C ASP A 378 -4.19 -22.10 -25.58
N ARG A 379 -4.86 -23.16 -25.14
CA ARG A 379 -5.70 -23.15 -23.94
C ARG A 379 -4.89 -22.77 -22.69
N LEU A 380 -5.53 -22.05 -21.76
CA LEU A 380 -4.90 -21.55 -20.53
C LEU A 380 -4.24 -22.67 -19.70
N GLU A 381 -4.80 -23.88 -19.67
CA GLU A 381 -4.24 -25.03 -18.93
C GLU A 381 -2.82 -25.40 -19.35
N LYS A 382 -2.43 -25.02 -20.59
CA LYS A 382 -1.10 -25.31 -21.14
C LYS A 382 -0.15 -24.12 -21.05
N LEU A 383 -0.65 -22.96 -20.72
CA LEU A 383 0.13 -21.72 -20.70
C LEU A 383 0.72 -21.44 -19.32
N PRO A 384 1.98 -20.97 -19.25
CA PRO A 384 2.63 -20.62 -17.98
C PRO A 384 1.92 -19.53 -17.19
N LEU A 385 1.21 -18.62 -17.89
CA LEU A 385 0.51 -17.49 -17.27
C LEU A 385 -0.69 -17.94 -16.40
N ALA A 386 -1.23 -19.14 -16.65
CA ALA A 386 -2.32 -19.73 -15.89
C ALA A 386 -1.85 -20.67 -14.77
N GLN A 387 -0.57 -20.58 -14.38
CA GLN A 387 0.02 -21.38 -13.31
C GLN A 387 0.55 -20.45 -12.19
N ILE A 388 0.20 -20.77 -10.95
CA ILE A 388 0.73 -20.07 -9.79
C ILE A 388 2.19 -20.49 -9.57
N ASN A 389 3.10 -19.52 -9.58
CA ASN A 389 4.50 -19.79 -9.31
C ASN A 389 4.84 -19.45 -7.83
N GLU A 390 4.77 -20.44 -6.96
CA GLU A 390 5.03 -20.30 -5.52
C GLU A 390 6.41 -19.72 -5.16
N LYS A 391 7.43 -19.90 -6.01
CA LYS A 391 8.78 -19.39 -5.79
C LYS A 391 8.91 -17.89 -6.05
N THR A 392 7.89 -17.26 -6.62
CA THR A 392 7.95 -15.88 -7.09
C THR A 392 8.18 -14.89 -5.94
N PHE A 393 7.51 -15.07 -4.79
CA PHE A 393 7.63 -14.11 -3.67
C PHE A 393 9.05 -14.07 -3.10
N SER A 394 9.62 -15.20 -2.70
CA SER A 394 10.98 -15.27 -2.15
C SER A 394 12.03 -14.76 -3.15
N HIS A 395 11.87 -15.09 -4.44
CA HIS A 395 12.76 -14.61 -5.49
C HIS A 395 12.67 -13.09 -5.65
N LYS A 396 11.47 -12.51 -5.68
CA LYS A 396 11.26 -11.05 -5.72
C LYS A 396 11.92 -10.35 -4.52
N VAL A 397 11.75 -10.89 -3.30
CA VAL A 397 12.38 -10.32 -2.09
C VAL A 397 13.90 -10.30 -2.23
N VAL A 398 14.51 -11.42 -2.62
CA VAL A 398 15.97 -11.49 -2.80
C VAL A 398 16.44 -10.51 -3.88
N LEU A 399 15.75 -10.42 -4.98
CA LEU A 399 16.11 -9.54 -6.10
C LEU A 399 16.03 -8.06 -5.69
N VAL A 400 14.93 -7.64 -5.07
CA VAL A 400 14.72 -6.26 -4.60
C VAL A 400 15.77 -5.86 -3.56
N LEU A 401 16.03 -6.76 -2.59
CA LEU A 401 17.09 -6.53 -1.59
C LEU A 401 18.47 -6.49 -2.23
N ALA A 402 18.76 -7.38 -3.16
CA ALA A 402 20.05 -7.41 -3.86
C ALA A 402 20.29 -6.11 -4.62
N TRP A 403 19.32 -5.64 -5.41
CA TRP A 403 19.41 -4.38 -6.14
C TRP A 403 19.62 -3.17 -5.22
N PHE A 404 19.09 -3.20 -4.01
CA PHE A 404 19.30 -2.12 -3.05
C PHE A 404 20.63 -2.23 -2.31
N VAL A 405 20.93 -3.41 -1.76
CA VAL A 405 22.06 -3.61 -0.83
C VAL A 405 23.39 -3.70 -1.55
N PHE A 406 23.49 -4.41 -2.70
CA PHE A 406 24.77 -4.61 -3.39
C PHE A 406 25.47 -3.31 -3.79
N PRO A 407 24.80 -2.33 -4.44
CA PRO A 407 25.47 -1.10 -4.79
C PRO A 407 25.90 -0.28 -3.57
N LEU A 408 25.11 -0.28 -2.49
CA LEU A 408 25.47 0.39 -1.24
C LEU A 408 26.69 -0.24 -0.56
N LEU A 409 26.77 -1.58 -0.53
CA LEU A 409 27.95 -2.28 -0.05
C LEU A 409 29.16 -2.02 -0.94
N PHE A 410 28.99 -2.01 -2.25
CA PHE A 410 30.06 -1.69 -3.19
C PHE A 410 30.61 -0.27 -2.96
N PHE A 411 29.75 0.74 -2.82
CA PHE A 411 30.18 2.11 -2.52
C PHE A 411 30.91 2.20 -1.18
N SER A 412 30.40 1.52 -0.15
CA SER A 412 31.04 1.48 1.16
C SER A 412 32.42 0.81 1.11
N MET A 413 32.55 -0.28 0.34
CA MET A 413 33.83 -0.97 0.15
C MET A 413 34.85 -0.08 -0.59
N VAL A 414 34.44 0.57 -1.68
CA VAL A 414 35.28 1.50 -2.43
C VAL A 414 35.75 2.66 -1.53
N ASP A 415 34.88 3.20 -0.68
CA ASP A 415 35.21 4.24 0.26
C ASP A 415 36.28 3.82 1.26
N VAL A 416 36.14 2.65 1.88
CA VAL A 416 37.11 2.07 2.82
C VAL A 416 38.47 1.83 2.14
N ILE A 417 38.48 1.26 0.92
CA ILE A 417 39.69 1.00 0.17
C ILE A 417 40.41 2.34 -0.14
N TRP A 418 39.65 3.33 -0.61
CA TRP A 418 40.18 4.66 -0.90
C TRP A 418 40.80 5.33 0.32
N GLU A 419 40.12 5.29 1.48
CA GLU A 419 40.64 5.84 2.73
C GLU A 419 41.97 5.15 3.14
N HIS A 420 42.05 3.83 3.00
CA HIS A 420 43.24 3.07 3.31
C HIS A 420 44.45 3.51 2.44
N PHE A 421 44.26 3.66 1.13
CA PHE A 421 45.33 4.11 0.24
C PHE A 421 45.76 5.55 0.54
N HIS A 422 44.82 6.45 0.80
CA HIS A 422 45.15 7.85 1.11
C HIS A 422 45.88 8.02 2.47
N ARG A 423 45.50 7.23 3.47
CA ARG A 423 46.22 7.20 4.74
C ARG A 423 47.65 6.70 4.57
N LYS A 424 47.84 5.64 3.77
CA LYS A 424 49.20 5.14 3.46
C LYS A 424 50.08 6.17 2.73
N LYS A 425 49.48 6.90 1.78
CA LYS A 425 50.21 7.95 1.04
C LYS A 425 50.65 9.12 1.94
N LYS A 426 49.74 9.61 2.79
CA LYS A 426 50.07 10.66 3.79
C LYS A 426 51.16 10.23 4.79
N LEU A 427 51.12 8.99 5.24
CA LEU A 427 52.13 8.42 6.13
C LEU A 427 53.54 8.31 5.48
N LYS A 428 53.59 8.02 4.16
CA LYS A 428 54.85 8.05 3.41
C LYS A 428 55.38 9.46 3.21
N GLU A 429 54.55 10.44 2.85
CA GLU A 429 54.92 11.82 2.68
C GLU A 429 55.42 12.49 3.98
N ASN A 430 54.82 12.12 5.12
CA ASN A 430 55.30 12.61 6.44
C ASN A 430 56.59 11.89 6.94
N ARG A 431 57.01 10.76 6.34
CA ARG A 431 58.28 10.09 6.67
C ARG A 431 59.45 10.60 5.80
N THR A 432 59.16 11.26 4.70
CA THR A 432 60.15 11.83 3.76
C THR A 432 60.41 13.34 3.99
N LYS A 433 59.68 13.95 4.91
CA LYS A 433 59.99 15.27 5.50
C LYS A 433 60.59 15.07 6.87
#